data_9a2b651c1bce6908c03c66b1d36e2e11
#
_entry.id   9a2b651c1bce6908c03c66b1d36e2e11
#
_cell.length_a   1.000
_cell.length_b   1.000
_cell.length_c   1.000
_cell.angle_alpha   90.00
_cell.angle_beta   90.00
_cell.angle_gamma   90.00
#
_symmetry.space_group_name_H-M   'P 1'
#
loop_
_entity.id
_entity.type
_entity.pdbx_description
1 polymer ?
#
loop_
_entity_poly.entity_id
_entity_poly.type
_entity_poly.pdbx_seq_one_letter_code
_entity_poly.pdbx_strand_id
1 'polypeptide(L)'
;MTPYDYALIANEAYSADPDIGEEDTASRAIVRTTPDGLCIAFPGTNNLASWIADLDAVMIPVDGIGHVHEGFWNAWLAISAKVLDTIGDQPVTLVGHSLGAAIAITAAAMMTAAGKPPIAVYGFEPPRVSSDTSVQTLLAGVPMWLCKNGNDLVPDVPWGCYHAGALRDIGKPLLPIPNVQDHMMTRVIQALAQ
;
A
#
# COMPACT_ATOMS: atom_id res chain seq x y z
N MET A 1 -17.95 -0.12 2.24
CA MET A 1 -17.29 1.23 2.31
C MET A 1 -16.82 1.65 0.93
N THR A 2 -16.63 2.95 0.69
CA THR A 2 -16.15 3.53 -0.56
C THR A 2 -14.61 3.70 -0.55
N PRO A 3 -13.95 3.91 -1.69
CA PRO A 3 -12.53 4.30 -1.70
C PRO A 3 -12.22 5.55 -0.87
N TYR A 4 -13.16 6.50 -0.84
CA TYR A 4 -13.05 7.70 -0.01
C TYR A 4 -12.95 7.36 1.50
N ASP A 5 -13.81 6.46 1.98
CA ASP A 5 -13.82 6.04 3.39
C ASP A 5 -12.49 5.38 3.77
N TYR A 6 -11.96 4.51 2.90
CA TYR A 6 -10.65 3.89 3.11
C TYR A 6 -9.49 4.87 3.00
N ALA A 7 -9.60 5.92 2.19
CA ALA A 7 -8.59 6.99 2.15
C ALA A 7 -8.54 7.78 3.47
N LEU A 8 -9.68 7.98 4.14
CA LEU A 8 -9.71 8.59 5.48
C LEU A 8 -8.98 7.73 6.51
N ILE A 9 -9.16 6.40 6.47
CA ILE A 9 -8.45 5.47 7.37
C ILE A 9 -6.94 5.46 7.04
N ALA A 10 -6.56 5.47 5.76
CA ALA A 10 -5.16 5.58 5.37
C ALA A 10 -4.50 6.88 5.87
N ASN A 11 -5.24 7.98 5.85
CA ASN A 11 -4.77 9.27 6.37
C ASN A 11 -4.66 9.26 7.90
N GLU A 12 -5.60 8.64 8.60
CA GLU A 12 -5.57 8.47 10.05
C GLU A 12 -4.30 7.73 10.52
N ALA A 13 -3.85 6.73 9.75
CA ALA A 13 -2.67 5.93 10.08
C ALA A 13 -1.37 6.74 10.21
N TYR A 14 -1.31 7.97 9.67
CA TYR A 14 -0.14 8.84 9.82
C TYR A 14 -0.03 9.49 11.21
N SER A 15 -1.15 9.75 11.86
CA SER A 15 -1.23 10.54 13.10
C SER A 15 -1.73 9.76 14.31
N ALA A 16 -2.35 8.61 14.11
CA ALA A 16 -2.79 7.76 15.21
C ALA A 16 -1.61 6.97 15.80
N ASP A 17 -1.66 6.73 17.10
CA ASP A 17 -0.77 5.77 17.76
C ASP A 17 -0.93 4.40 17.07
N PRO A 18 0.16 3.71 16.72
CA PRO A 18 0.06 2.42 16.05
C PRO A 18 -0.49 1.35 16.99
N ASP A 19 -1.44 0.57 16.49
CA ASP A 19 -1.92 -0.64 17.19
C ASP A 19 -0.91 -1.80 17.05
N ILE A 20 -0.09 -1.76 15.99
CA ILE A 20 0.93 -2.75 15.65
C ILE A 20 2.19 -2.03 15.17
N GLY A 21 3.35 -2.45 15.67
CA GLY A 21 4.66 -1.87 15.34
C GLY A 21 5.03 -0.68 16.21
N GLU A 22 6.01 0.11 15.78
CA GLU A 22 6.56 1.24 16.52
C GLU A 22 6.37 2.55 15.74
N GLU A 23 6.06 3.64 16.46
CA GLU A 23 5.65 4.93 15.90
C GLU A 23 6.63 5.51 14.86
N ASP A 24 7.92 5.41 15.12
CA ASP A 24 8.96 6.02 14.28
C ASP A 24 9.49 5.08 13.19
N THR A 25 8.80 3.96 12.94
CA THR A 25 9.21 2.98 11.93
C THR A 25 8.29 2.96 10.72
N ALA A 26 8.81 2.44 9.60
CA ALA A 26 7.98 2.12 8.43
C ALA A 26 7.06 0.91 8.69
N SER A 27 7.43 0.07 9.67
CA SER A 27 6.76 -1.17 10.00
C SER A 27 5.75 -0.96 11.11
N ARG A 28 4.63 -0.29 10.77
CA ARG A 28 3.54 -0.04 11.71
C ARG A 28 2.19 -0.06 11.02
N ALA A 29 1.13 -0.28 11.78
CA ALA A 29 -0.24 -0.28 11.28
C ALA A 29 -1.24 0.13 12.36
N ILE A 30 -2.38 0.65 11.93
CA ILE A 30 -3.57 0.79 12.75
C ILE A 30 -4.60 -0.26 12.38
N VAL A 31 -5.44 -0.63 13.33
CA VAL A 31 -6.50 -1.62 13.20
C VAL A 31 -7.85 -0.94 13.41
N ARG A 32 -8.76 -1.11 12.47
CA ARG A 32 -10.12 -0.52 12.57
C ARG A 32 -11.17 -1.58 12.26
N THR A 33 -12.24 -1.58 13.01
CA THR A 33 -13.45 -2.37 12.69
C THR A 33 -14.33 -1.55 11.76
N THR A 34 -14.70 -2.14 10.64
CA THR A 34 -15.53 -1.49 9.61
C THR A 34 -16.78 -2.35 9.32
N PRO A 35 -17.78 -1.82 8.62
CA PRO A 35 -18.92 -2.61 8.15
C PRO A 35 -18.52 -3.80 7.26
N ASP A 36 -17.37 -3.70 6.57
CA ASP A 36 -16.88 -4.73 5.65
C ASP A 36 -15.95 -5.76 6.35
N GLY A 37 -15.77 -5.65 7.67
CA GLY A 37 -14.86 -6.48 8.46
C GLY A 37 -13.68 -5.70 9.02
N LEU A 38 -12.59 -6.39 9.32
CA LEU A 38 -11.39 -5.78 9.85
C LEU A 38 -10.67 -4.98 8.76
N CYS A 39 -10.12 -3.83 9.13
CA CYS A 39 -9.28 -3.01 8.26
C CYS A 39 -7.92 -2.81 8.92
N ILE A 40 -6.84 -3.19 8.23
CA ILE A 40 -5.46 -2.91 8.64
C ILE A 40 -4.93 -1.83 7.71
N ALA A 41 -4.54 -0.68 8.28
CA ALA A 41 -4.03 0.44 7.50
C ALA A 41 -2.57 0.74 7.84
N PHE A 42 -1.75 0.80 6.80
CA PHE A 42 -0.31 1.06 6.87
C PHE A 42 -0.04 2.50 6.43
N PRO A 43 0.61 3.33 7.26
CA PRO A 43 1.02 4.66 6.84
C PRO A 43 2.20 4.61 5.87
N GLY A 44 2.38 5.67 5.10
CA GLY A 44 3.60 5.90 4.35
C GLY A 44 4.70 6.52 5.20
N THR A 45 5.78 6.94 4.55
CA THR A 45 6.86 7.67 5.21
C THR A 45 6.53 9.15 5.40
N ASN A 46 6.94 9.73 6.52
CA ASN A 46 6.86 11.17 6.75
C ASN A 46 7.97 11.94 6.00
N ASN A 47 9.02 11.25 5.52
CA ASN A 47 10.12 11.83 4.76
C ASN A 47 10.16 11.29 3.33
N LEU A 48 9.15 11.65 2.54
CA LEU A 48 8.97 11.16 1.17
C LEU A 48 10.17 11.47 0.26
N ALA A 49 10.73 12.68 0.34
CA ALA A 49 11.82 13.08 -0.54
C ALA A 49 13.09 12.23 -0.33
N SER A 50 13.47 12.02 0.94
CA SER A 50 14.60 11.12 1.26
C SER A 50 14.29 9.69 0.85
N TRP A 51 13.06 9.21 1.12
CA TRP A 51 12.67 7.86 0.75
C TRP A 51 12.74 7.61 -0.77
N ILE A 52 12.27 8.57 -1.60
CA ILE A 52 12.39 8.47 -3.07
C ILE A 52 13.86 8.47 -3.50
N ALA A 53 14.69 9.32 -2.89
CA ALA A 53 16.12 9.40 -3.22
C ALA A 53 16.88 8.12 -2.86
N ASP A 54 16.46 7.44 -1.78
CA ASP A 54 17.08 6.23 -1.25
C ASP A 54 16.37 4.96 -1.74
N LEU A 55 15.36 5.09 -2.62
CA LEU A 55 14.60 3.95 -3.15
C LEU A 55 15.48 3.12 -4.08
N ASP A 56 16.26 2.23 -3.47
CA ASP A 56 17.06 1.25 -4.20
C ASP A 56 16.15 0.12 -4.67
N ALA A 57 16.18 -0.16 -5.97
CA ALA A 57 15.31 -1.18 -6.58
C ALA A 57 15.87 -2.61 -6.40
N VAL A 58 16.29 -2.95 -5.19
CA VAL A 58 16.73 -4.31 -4.88
C VAL A 58 15.51 -5.23 -4.85
N MET A 59 15.51 -6.20 -5.76
CA MET A 59 14.47 -7.21 -5.87
C MET A 59 14.99 -8.55 -5.38
N ILE A 60 14.20 -9.21 -4.55
CA ILE A 60 14.51 -10.54 -4.01
C ILE A 60 13.47 -11.56 -4.47
N PRO A 61 13.87 -12.80 -4.76
CA PRO A 61 12.93 -13.87 -5.03
C PRO A 61 12.30 -14.34 -3.71
N VAL A 62 10.98 -14.44 -3.70
CA VAL A 62 10.21 -15.00 -2.58
C VAL A 62 9.40 -16.17 -3.10
N ASP A 63 9.59 -17.34 -2.49
CA ASP A 63 8.95 -18.58 -2.91
C ASP A 63 7.41 -18.47 -2.88
N GLY A 64 6.77 -18.92 -3.95
CA GLY A 64 5.33 -18.83 -4.13
C GLY A 64 4.77 -17.43 -4.42
N ILE A 65 5.60 -16.37 -4.46
CA ILE A 65 5.17 -14.98 -4.70
C ILE A 65 5.82 -14.40 -5.96
N GLY A 66 7.13 -14.59 -6.15
CA GLY A 66 7.91 -14.04 -7.25
C GLY A 66 8.97 -13.04 -6.77
N HIS A 67 9.37 -12.10 -7.64
CA HIS A 67 10.37 -11.10 -7.28
C HIS A 67 9.67 -9.87 -6.68
N VAL A 68 10.00 -9.56 -5.43
CA VAL A 68 9.44 -8.42 -4.70
C VAL A 68 10.54 -7.44 -4.27
N HIS A 69 10.17 -6.18 -4.08
CA HIS A 69 11.09 -5.17 -3.57
C HIS A 69 11.49 -5.51 -2.12
N GLU A 70 12.80 -5.65 -1.87
CA GLU A 70 13.35 -6.10 -0.58
C GLU A 70 12.91 -5.21 0.59
N GLY A 71 12.95 -3.89 0.42
CA GLY A 71 12.56 -2.95 1.47
C GLY A 71 11.09 -3.08 1.86
N PHE A 72 10.18 -3.30 0.91
CA PHE A 72 8.75 -3.48 1.20
C PHE A 72 8.50 -4.84 1.87
N TRP A 73 9.20 -5.87 1.41
CA TRP A 73 9.15 -7.19 2.00
C TRP A 73 9.62 -7.19 3.45
N ASN A 74 10.77 -6.57 3.72
CA ASN A 74 11.33 -6.49 5.07
C ASN A 74 10.44 -5.65 6.01
N ALA A 75 9.89 -4.53 5.53
CA ALA A 75 8.96 -3.72 6.30
C ALA A 75 7.68 -4.50 6.68
N TRP A 76 7.16 -5.31 5.76
CA TRP A 76 6.05 -6.21 6.03
C TRP A 76 6.44 -7.30 7.04
N LEU A 77 7.56 -8.01 6.82
CA LEU A 77 7.98 -9.12 7.68
C LEU A 77 8.14 -8.69 9.15
N ALA A 78 8.62 -7.48 9.40
CA ALA A 78 8.84 -6.97 10.76
C ALA A 78 7.55 -6.93 11.62
N ILE A 79 6.38 -6.82 10.99
CA ILE A 79 5.08 -6.75 11.71
C ILE A 79 4.13 -7.89 11.33
N SER A 80 4.48 -8.72 10.35
CA SER A 80 3.58 -9.73 9.75
C SER A 80 2.97 -10.68 10.78
N ALA A 81 3.78 -11.21 11.70
CA ALA A 81 3.31 -12.14 12.73
C ALA A 81 2.21 -11.51 13.58
N LYS A 82 2.41 -10.26 14.03
CA LYS A 82 1.43 -9.55 14.84
C LYS A 82 0.17 -9.17 14.07
N VAL A 83 0.33 -8.76 12.81
CA VAL A 83 -0.81 -8.48 11.92
C VAL A 83 -1.64 -9.74 11.71
N LEU A 84 -1.02 -10.85 11.36
CA LEU A 84 -1.72 -12.13 11.12
C LEU A 84 -2.41 -12.66 12.39
N ASP A 85 -1.76 -12.54 13.55
CA ASP A 85 -2.36 -12.88 14.84
C ASP A 85 -3.61 -12.02 15.14
N THR A 86 -3.53 -10.72 14.84
CA THR A 86 -4.64 -9.79 15.02
C THR A 86 -5.80 -10.09 14.08
N ILE A 87 -5.53 -10.45 12.83
CA ILE A 87 -6.55 -10.81 11.83
C ILE A 87 -7.22 -12.14 12.21
N GLY A 88 -6.44 -13.14 12.62
CA GLY A 88 -6.96 -14.50 12.83
C GLY A 88 -7.64 -15.07 11.58
N ASP A 89 -8.92 -15.44 11.72
CA ASP A 89 -9.75 -15.94 10.61
C ASP A 89 -10.82 -14.90 10.15
N GLN A 90 -10.68 -13.63 10.58
CA GLN A 90 -11.64 -12.59 10.21
C GLN A 90 -11.41 -12.11 8.77
N PRO A 91 -12.48 -11.72 8.05
CA PRO A 91 -12.34 -11.04 6.77
C PRO A 91 -11.61 -9.70 6.97
N VAL A 92 -10.60 -9.43 6.17
CA VAL A 92 -9.75 -8.24 6.31
C VAL A 92 -9.59 -7.49 5.00
N THR A 93 -9.69 -6.17 5.09
CA THR A 93 -9.27 -5.23 4.04
C THR A 93 -7.91 -4.64 4.42
N LEU A 94 -6.97 -4.65 3.48
CA LEU A 94 -5.66 -4.03 3.64
C LEU A 94 -5.65 -2.67 2.95
N VAL A 95 -5.17 -1.66 3.66
CA VAL A 95 -5.21 -0.27 3.20
C VAL A 95 -3.85 0.36 3.38
N GLY A 96 -3.44 1.22 2.46
CA GLY A 96 -2.21 1.99 2.65
C GLY A 96 -2.05 3.11 1.65
N HIS A 97 -1.16 4.04 1.99
CA HIS A 97 -0.75 5.15 1.14
C HIS A 97 0.76 5.11 0.94
N SER A 98 1.25 5.40 -0.27
CA SER A 98 2.69 5.48 -0.52
C SER A 98 3.41 4.16 -0.17
N LEU A 99 4.45 4.21 0.64
CA LEU A 99 5.12 3.03 1.20
C LEU A 99 4.15 2.08 1.90
N GLY A 100 3.17 2.61 2.63
CA GLY A 100 2.14 1.79 3.28
C GLY A 100 1.27 1.01 2.27
N ALA A 101 1.03 1.57 1.09
CA ALA A 101 0.33 0.85 0.02
C ALA A 101 1.18 -0.31 -0.53
N ALA A 102 2.50 -0.12 -0.65
CA ALA A 102 3.41 -1.22 -1.01
C ALA A 102 3.42 -2.33 0.05
N ILE A 103 3.41 -1.96 1.34
CA ILE A 103 3.32 -2.92 2.45
C ILE A 103 1.98 -3.68 2.40
N ALA A 104 0.85 -2.99 2.17
CA ALA A 104 -0.46 -3.61 2.03
C ALA A 104 -0.52 -4.62 0.86
N ILE A 105 0.07 -4.29 -0.28
CA ILE A 105 0.17 -5.17 -1.45
C ILE A 105 1.06 -6.39 -1.14
N THR A 106 2.19 -6.18 -0.49
CA THR A 106 3.12 -7.24 -0.09
C THR A 106 2.47 -8.21 0.92
N ALA A 107 1.74 -7.66 1.89
CA ALA A 107 0.92 -8.43 2.83
C ALA A 107 -0.13 -9.28 2.11
N ALA A 108 -0.86 -8.67 1.16
CA ALA A 108 -1.86 -9.38 0.35
C ALA A 108 -1.23 -10.53 -0.45
N ALA A 109 -0.03 -10.33 -1.02
CA ALA A 109 0.67 -11.37 -1.76
C ALA A 109 1.04 -12.55 -0.85
N MET A 110 1.61 -12.29 0.34
CA MET A 110 1.93 -13.34 1.29
C MET A 110 0.69 -14.09 1.79
N MET A 111 -0.37 -13.38 2.15
CA MET A 111 -1.63 -13.97 2.60
C MET A 111 -2.28 -14.83 1.50
N THR A 112 -2.25 -14.36 0.24
CA THR A 112 -2.79 -15.10 -0.91
C THR A 112 -1.98 -16.36 -1.19
N ALA A 113 -0.65 -16.27 -1.17
CA ALA A 113 0.24 -17.45 -1.31
C ALA A 113 0.01 -18.47 -0.19
N ALA A 114 -0.33 -18.02 1.02
CA ALA A 114 -0.70 -18.88 2.15
C ALA A 114 -2.16 -19.42 2.09
N GLY A 115 -2.92 -19.11 1.04
CA GLY A 115 -4.31 -19.57 0.88
C GLY A 115 -5.35 -18.80 1.70
N LYS A 116 -4.98 -17.66 2.28
CA LYS A 116 -5.85 -16.77 3.07
C LYS A 116 -5.85 -15.35 2.49
N PRO A 117 -6.35 -15.12 1.27
CA PRO A 117 -6.34 -13.81 0.64
C PRO A 117 -7.17 -12.79 1.45
N PRO A 118 -6.80 -11.49 1.46
CA PRO A 118 -7.66 -10.45 1.99
C PRO A 118 -8.91 -10.29 1.12
N ILE A 119 -9.98 -9.73 1.68
CA ILE A 119 -11.22 -9.45 0.92
C ILE A 119 -11.05 -8.31 -0.07
N ALA A 120 -10.16 -7.35 0.21
CA ALA A 120 -9.80 -6.27 -0.71
C ALA A 120 -8.48 -5.61 -0.31
N VAL A 121 -7.86 -4.90 -1.28
CA VAL A 121 -6.72 -4.01 -1.07
C VAL A 121 -7.03 -2.62 -1.61
N TYR A 122 -6.83 -1.59 -0.80
CA TYR A 122 -6.91 -0.20 -1.21
C TYR A 122 -5.52 0.45 -1.09
N GLY A 123 -4.91 0.73 -2.23
CA GLY A 123 -3.60 1.36 -2.32
C GLY A 123 -3.69 2.75 -2.94
N PHE A 124 -3.41 3.76 -2.13
CA PHE A 124 -3.36 5.16 -2.58
C PHE A 124 -1.91 5.51 -2.91
N GLU A 125 -1.65 5.93 -4.14
CA GLU A 125 -0.32 6.32 -4.62
C GLU A 125 0.75 5.22 -4.41
N PRO A 126 0.48 3.94 -4.72
CA PRO A 126 1.44 2.86 -4.46
C PRO A 126 2.64 2.97 -5.38
N PRO A 127 3.88 2.78 -4.90
CA PRO A 127 5.01 2.47 -5.77
C PRO A 127 4.84 1.10 -6.41
N ARG A 128 5.64 0.79 -7.42
CA ARG A 128 5.68 -0.53 -8.04
C ARG A 128 6.40 -1.52 -7.14
N VAL A 129 5.85 -2.71 -6.98
CA VAL A 129 6.27 -3.66 -5.93
C VAL A 129 7.08 -4.85 -6.44
N SER A 130 7.07 -5.12 -7.74
CA SER A 130 7.69 -6.32 -8.32
C SER A 130 8.44 -6.01 -9.61
N SER A 131 9.54 -6.73 -9.88
CA SER A 131 10.28 -6.61 -11.14
C SER A 131 9.68 -7.44 -12.29
N ASP A 132 8.65 -8.23 -12.00
CA ASP A 132 7.93 -9.02 -12.99
C ASP A 132 6.41 -9.04 -12.71
N THR A 133 5.64 -9.79 -13.48
CA THR A 133 4.18 -9.88 -13.35
C THR A 133 3.70 -10.94 -12.36
N SER A 134 4.58 -11.59 -11.60
CA SER A 134 4.22 -12.68 -10.68
C SER A 134 3.25 -12.24 -9.58
N VAL A 135 3.54 -11.11 -8.92
CA VAL A 135 2.65 -10.54 -7.88
C VAL A 135 1.29 -10.15 -8.47
N GLN A 136 1.27 -9.56 -9.67
CA GLN A 136 0.02 -9.23 -10.38
C GLN A 136 -0.79 -10.50 -10.68
N THR A 137 -0.14 -11.55 -11.14
CA THR A 137 -0.78 -12.84 -11.44
C THR A 137 -1.31 -13.51 -10.19
N LEU A 138 -0.54 -13.53 -9.11
CA LEU A 138 -0.92 -14.09 -7.81
C LEU A 138 -2.17 -13.38 -7.24
N LEU A 139 -2.21 -12.06 -7.35
CA LEU A 139 -3.28 -11.23 -6.81
C LEU A 139 -4.46 -11.00 -7.78
N ALA A 140 -4.49 -11.66 -8.95
CA ALA A 140 -5.54 -11.44 -9.95
C ALA A 140 -6.97 -11.73 -9.43
N GLY A 141 -7.11 -12.59 -8.42
CA GLY A 141 -8.39 -12.90 -7.77
C GLY A 141 -8.74 -12.01 -6.57
N VAL A 142 -7.84 -11.13 -6.13
CA VAL A 142 -8.05 -10.22 -5.00
C VAL A 142 -8.61 -8.89 -5.50
N PRO A 143 -9.78 -8.44 -5.03
CA PRO A 143 -10.30 -7.10 -5.36
C PRO A 143 -9.30 -6.02 -4.96
N MET A 144 -8.83 -5.25 -5.95
CA MET A 144 -7.88 -4.16 -5.72
C MET A 144 -8.39 -2.82 -6.24
N TRP A 145 -8.22 -1.79 -5.43
CA TRP A 145 -8.43 -0.41 -5.81
C TRP A 145 -7.13 0.36 -5.61
N LEU A 146 -6.38 0.56 -6.70
CA LEU A 146 -5.12 1.31 -6.71
C LEU A 146 -5.30 2.60 -7.49
N CYS A 147 -4.75 3.72 -7.02
CA CYS A 147 -4.89 5.00 -7.72
C CYS A 147 -3.59 5.80 -7.79
N LYS A 148 -3.57 6.69 -8.78
CA LYS A 148 -2.59 7.76 -8.97
C LYS A 148 -3.33 9.09 -9.07
N ASN A 149 -2.98 10.07 -8.24
CA ASN A 149 -3.56 11.40 -8.28
C ASN A 149 -2.69 12.35 -9.11
N GLY A 150 -3.29 12.96 -10.12
CA GLY A 150 -2.62 13.93 -10.97
C GLY A 150 -1.32 13.41 -11.58
N ASN A 151 -0.22 14.16 -11.38
CA ASN A 151 1.12 13.80 -11.85
C ASN A 151 2.05 13.34 -10.70
N ASP A 152 1.51 12.60 -9.72
CA ASP A 152 2.33 12.02 -8.66
C ASP A 152 3.46 11.13 -9.23
N LEU A 153 4.69 11.33 -8.72
CA LEU A 153 5.87 10.60 -9.15
C LEU A 153 5.94 9.19 -8.56
N VAL A 154 5.41 8.97 -7.34
CA VAL A 154 5.60 7.74 -6.58
C VAL A 154 5.08 6.50 -7.30
N PRO A 155 3.90 6.50 -7.94
CA PRO A 155 3.44 5.34 -8.70
C PRO A 155 4.27 5.00 -9.94
N ASP A 156 5.17 5.89 -10.36
CA ASP A 156 6.01 5.64 -11.52
C ASP A 156 7.35 4.96 -11.16
N VAL A 157 7.66 4.84 -9.86
CA VAL A 157 8.91 4.23 -9.37
C VAL A 157 8.66 2.92 -8.60
N PRO A 158 9.65 2.02 -8.50
CA PRO A 158 10.91 2.00 -9.26
C PRO A 158 10.71 1.79 -10.76
N TRP A 159 11.62 2.33 -11.59
CA TRP A 159 11.56 2.17 -13.04
C TRP A 159 11.76 0.69 -13.43
N GLY A 160 11.02 0.25 -14.44
CA GLY A 160 11.10 -1.12 -14.93
C GLY A 160 10.39 -2.15 -14.06
N CYS A 161 9.70 -1.72 -13.02
CA CYS A 161 8.89 -2.56 -12.15
C CYS A 161 7.40 -2.48 -12.48
N TYR A 162 6.58 -3.33 -11.86
CA TYR A 162 5.17 -3.52 -12.14
C TYR A 162 4.31 -3.27 -10.92
N HIS A 163 3.12 -2.73 -11.15
CA HIS A 163 2.04 -2.70 -10.17
C HIS A 163 1.38 -4.07 -10.03
N ALA A 164 0.85 -4.35 -8.86
CA ALA A 164 0.11 -5.58 -8.58
C ALA A 164 -1.28 -5.63 -9.23
N GLY A 165 -1.80 -4.50 -9.69
CA GLY A 165 -3.11 -4.38 -10.33
C GLY A 165 -3.22 -3.12 -11.18
N ALA A 166 -4.40 -2.90 -11.77
CA ALA A 166 -4.65 -1.72 -12.58
C ALA A 166 -4.66 -0.45 -11.75
N LEU A 167 -3.89 0.54 -12.18
CA LEU A 167 -3.84 1.86 -11.56
C LEU A 167 -4.94 2.75 -12.16
N ARG A 168 -5.66 3.47 -11.31
CA ARG A 168 -6.74 4.41 -11.70
C ARG A 168 -6.25 5.84 -11.54
N ASP A 169 -6.33 6.62 -12.58
CA ASP A 169 -6.05 8.05 -12.49
C ASP A 169 -7.21 8.76 -11.79
N ILE A 170 -6.87 9.59 -10.79
CA ILE A 170 -7.82 10.44 -10.06
C ILE A 170 -7.33 11.88 -10.02
N GLY A 171 -8.21 12.79 -9.68
CA GLY A 171 -7.88 14.21 -9.51
C GLY A 171 -7.34 14.89 -10.76
N LYS A 172 -6.82 16.10 -10.56
CA LYS A 172 -6.17 16.91 -11.61
C LYS A 172 -4.74 17.24 -11.18
N PRO A 173 -3.77 17.17 -12.11
CA PRO A 173 -2.40 17.55 -11.83
C PRO A 173 -2.29 18.98 -11.28
N LEU A 174 -1.53 19.16 -10.21
CA LEU A 174 -1.17 20.50 -9.73
C LEU A 174 -0.14 21.15 -10.65
N LEU A 175 0.81 20.35 -11.14
CA LEU A 175 1.87 20.78 -12.06
C LEU A 175 1.81 19.93 -13.34
N PRO A 176 2.24 20.50 -14.50
CA PRO A 176 2.26 19.77 -15.77
C PRO A 176 3.39 18.73 -15.85
N ILE A 177 4.18 18.57 -14.82
CA ILE A 177 5.31 17.63 -14.70
C ILE A 177 5.12 16.72 -13.50
N PRO A 178 5.78 15.54 -13.46
CA PRO A 178 5.80 14.69 -12.28
C PRO A 178 6.25 15.45 -11.04
N ASN A 179 5.50 15.28 -9.94
CA ASN A 179 5.75 16.05 -8.71
C ASN A 179 5.30 15.24 -7.47
N VAL A 180 5.77 15.68 -6.30
CA VAL A 180 5.41 15.07 -5.01
C VAL A 180 4.24 15.79 -4.30
N GLN A 181 3.80 16.94 -4.81
CA GLN A 181 2.66 17.66 -4.23
C GLN A 181 1.35 16.91 -4.48
N ASP A 182 1.22 16.28 -5.64
CA ASP A 182 0.05 15.46 -5.98
C ASP A 182 -0.03 14.20 -5.11
N HIS A 183 1.09 13.78 -4.49
CA HIS A 183 1.19 12.65 -3.57
C HIS A 183 0.49 12.85 -2.22
N MET A 184 0.18 14.08 -1.85
CA MET A 184 -0.35 14.38 -0.52
C MET A 184 -1.74 13.75 -0.29
N MET A 185 -1.93 13.00 0.81
CA MET A 185 -3.22 12.37 1.16
C MET A 185 -4.39 13.36 1.15
N THR A 186 -4.18 14.60 1.54
CA THR A 186 -5.22 15.64 1.47
C THR A 186 -5.74 15.87 0.05
N ARG A 187 -4.88 15.77 -0.96
CA ARG A 187 -5.26 15.89 -2.38
C ARG A 187 -5.94 14.64 -2.90
N VAL A 188 -5.47 13.46 -2.48
CA VAL A 188 -6.13 12.17 -2.78
C VAL A 188 -7.56 12.18 -2.25
N ILE A 189 -7.74 12.56 -0.98
CA ILE A 189 -9.08 12.66 -0.35
C ILE A 189 -9.96 13.68 -1.08
N GLN A 190 -9.44 14.85 -1.45
CA GLN A 190 -10.18 15.85 -2.23
C GLN A 190 -10.61 15.33 -3.61
N ALA A 191 -9.75 14.56 -4.27
CA ALA A 191 -10.07 13.97 -5.58
C ALA A 191 -11.17 12.90 -5.47
N LEU A 192 -11.21 12.13 -4.38
CA LEU A 192 -12.20 11.09 -4.13
C LEU A 192 -13.54 11.61 -3.61
N ALA A 193 -13.59 12.85 -3.12
CA ALA A 193 -14.82 13.49 -2.62
C ALA A 193 -15.68 14.08 -3.74
N GLN A 194 -15.24 14.08 -5.00
CA GLN A 194 -15.96 14.60 -6.17
C GLN A 194 -16.79 13.51 -6.82
#